data_43a2b6c1182ec3eaa1a39709a6689c89
#
_entry.id   43a2b6c1182ec3eaa1a39709a6689c89
#
_cell.length_a   1.000
_cell.length_b   1.000
_cell.length_c   1.000
_cell.angle_alpha   90.00
_cell.angle_beta   90.00
_cell.angle_gamma   90.00
#
_symmetry.space_group_name_H-M   'P 1'
#
loop_
_entity.id
_entity.type
_entity.pdbx_description
1 polymer ?
#
loop_
_entity_poly.entity_id
_entity_poly.type
_entity_poly.pdbx_seq_one_letter_code
_entity_poly.pdbx_strand_id
1 'polypeptide(L)'
;PKVHSGLGDLLIDAAVSRNIQFIIESHSEHLLTRIQRRIAEEKIDDKDVKINFCNLIDGESVLEELEVDDFGEIINWPENFFGDEMEEIYQMQNAILKRKLKLAQAETDGEKLS
;
A
#
# COMPACT_ATOMS: atom_id res chain seq x y z
N PRO A 1 7.99 -12.78 -9.66
CA PRO A 1 8.13 -11.43 -9.12
C PRO A 1 8.48 -10.40 -10.18
N LYS A 2 9.54 -10.64 -10.97
CA LYS A 2 9.93 -9.71 -12.04
C LYS A 2 8.86 -9.54 -13.12
N VAL A 3 8.15 -10.62 -13.45
CA VAL A 3 7.07 -10.60 -14.45
C VAL A 3 5.91 -9.72 -13.97
N HIS A 4 5.50 -9.87 -12.72
CA HIS A 4 4.41 -9.08 -12.15
C HIS A 4 4.78 -7.61 -12.04
N SER A 5 6.01 -7.30 -11.64
CA SER A 5 6.51 -5.93 -11.55
C SER A 5 6.60 -5.28 -12.93
N GLY A 6 7.13 -6.01 -13.92
CA GLY A 6 7.23 -5.53 -15.29
C GLY A 6 5.86 -5.29 -15.93
N LEU A 7 4.89 -6.14 -15.61
CA LEU A 7 3.52 -5.97 -16.08
C LEU A 7 2.90 -4.69 -15.52
N GLY A 8 3.11 -4.42 -14.23
CA GLY A 8 2.63 -3.20 -13.59
C GLY A 8 3.16 -1.97 -14.28
N ASP A 9 4.44 -1.93 -14.58
CA ASP A 9 5.08 -0.80 -15.25
C ASP A 9 4.53 -0.60 -16.67
N LEU A 10 4.33 -1.70 -17.40
CA LEU A 10 3.77 -1.66 -18.75
C LEU A 10 2.35 -1.10 -18.75
N LEU A 11 1.51 -1.52 -17.81
CA LEU A 11 0.14 -1.07 -17.68
C LEU A 11 0.06 0.41 -17.32
N ILE A 12 0.87 0.85 -16.39
CA ILE A 12 0.95 2.28 -15.99
C ILE A 12 1.39 3.13 -17.17
N ASP A 13 2.43 2.72 -17.88
CA ASP A 13 2.95 3.44 -19.02
C ASP A 13 1.89 3.57 -20.13
N ALA A 14 1.18 2.48 -20.42
CA ALA A 14 0.11 2.51 -21.42
C ALA A 14 -1.06 3.39 -20.97
N ALA A 15 -1.43 3.36 -19.69
CA ALA A 15 -2.52 4.17 -19.16
C ALA A 15 -2.18 5.67 -19.24
N VAL A 16 -0.97 6.03 -18.84
CA VAL A 16 -0.52 7.43 -18.81
C VAL A 16 -0.28 7.98 -20.21
N SER A 17 0.48 7.24 -21.04
CA SER A 17 0.90 7.76 -22.35
C SER A 17 -0.16 7.62 -23.44
N ARG A 18 -1.06 6.66 -23.34
CA ARG A 18 -2.10 6.40 -24.36
C ARG A 18 -3.52 6.69 -23.89
N ASN A 19 -3.67 7.16 -22.67
CA ASN A 19 -4.98 7.43 -22.07
C ASN A 19 -5.92 6.21 -22.13
N ILE A 20 -5.38 5.03 -21.80
CA ILE A 20 -6.13 3.79 -21.79
C ILE A 20 -6.54 3.49 -20.35
N GLN A 21 -7.79 3.07 -20.15
CA GLN A 21 -8.29 2.62 -18.88
C GLN A 21 -8.16 1.11 -18.77
N PHE A 22 -7.64 0.64 -17.64
CA PHE A 22 -7.50 -0.79 -17.37
C PHE A 22 -8.35 -1.19 -16.17
N ILE A 23 -8.95 -2.36 -16.26
CA ILE A 23 -9.57 -3.04 -15.12
C ILE A 23 -8.82 -4.36 -14.97
N ILE A 24 -8.17 -4.55 -13.82
CA ILE A 24 -7.29 -5.68 -13.62
C ILE A 24 -7.70 -6.43 -12.35
N GLU A 25 -7.87 -7.73 -12.46
CA GLU A 25 -8.01 -8.61 -11.31
C GLU A 25 -6.67 -9.30 -11.08
N SER A 26 -6.19 -9.27 -9.84
CA SER A 26 -4.90 -9.88 -9.50
C SER A 26 -4.88 -10.36 -8.06
N HIS A 27 -4.15 -11.45 -7.84
CA HIS A 27 -3.80 -11.93 -6.50
C HIS A 27 -2.35 -11.58 -6.14
N SER A 28 -1.72 -10.71 -6.93
CA SER A 28 -0.31 -10.39 -6.79
C SER A 28 -0.10 -9.17 -5.89
N GLU A 29 0.55 -9.39 -4.76
CA GLU A 29 1.00 -8.31 -3.88
C GLU A 29 2.10 -7.48 -4.54
N HIS A 30 2.88 -8.10 -5.43
CA HIS A 30 3.95 -7.40 -6.16
C HIS A 30 3.38 -6.34 -7.11
N LEU A 31 2.25 -6.62 -7.75
CA LEU A 31 1.58 -5.66 -8.62
C LEU A 31 1.11 -4.45 -7.80
N LEU A 32 0.47 -4.69 -6.67
CA LEU A 32 0.01 -3.65 -5.77
C LEU A 32 1.17 -2.78 -5.28
N THR A 33 2.22 -3.40 -4.78
CA THR A 33 3.39 -2.71 -4.27
C THR A 33 4.06 -1.88 -5.37
N ARG A 34 4.10 -2.38 -6.59
CA ARG A 34 4.67 -1.65 -7.72
C ARG A 34 3.84 -0.41 -8.07
N ILE A 35 2.52 -0.53 -8.03
CA ILE A 35 1.62 0.61 -8.27
C ILE A 35 1.82 1.68 -7.19
N GLN A 36 1.89 1.29 -5.92
CA GLN A 36 2.17 2.19 -4.81
C GLN A 36 3.50 2.92 -5.01
N ARG A 37 4.53 2.18 -5.43
CA ARG A 37 5.85 2.75 -5.68
C ARG A 37 5.80 3.78 -6.81
N ARG A 38 5.07 3.50 -7.88
CA ARG A 38 4.96 4.43 -9.02
C ARG A 38 4.18 5.69 -8.67
N ILE A 39 3.21 5.59 -7.77
CA ILE A 39 2.53 6.77 -7.23
C ILE A 39 3.53 7.59 -6.40
N ALA A 40 4.30 6.95 -5.53
CA ALA A 40 5.31 7.61 -4.72
C ALA A 40 6.38 8.30 -5.57
N GLU A 41 6.72 7.74 -6.72
CA GLU A 41 7.68 8.29 -7.67
C GLU A 41 7.07 9.33 -8.63
N GLU A 42 5.81 9.65 -8.45
CA GLU A 42 5.06 10.60 -9.29
C GLU A 42 4.94 10.17 -10.76
N LYS A 43 5.00 8.87 -11.02
CA LYS A 43 4.82 8.31 -12.38
C LYS A 43 3.35 8.19 -12.76
N ILE A 44 2.48 8.11 -11.77
CA ILE A 44 1.03 8.11 -11.95
C ILE A 44 0.40 8.81 -10.74
N ASP A 45 -0.70 9.52 -10.97
CA ASP A 45 -1.42 10.21 -9.91
C ASP A 45 -2.29 9.20 -9.13
N ASP A 46 -2.37 9.35 -7.82
CA ASP A 46 -3.22 8.52 -6.97
C ASP A 46 -4.69 8.57 -7.39
N LYS A 47 -5.14 9.70 -7.93
CA LYS A 47 -6.51 9.89 -8.40
C LYS A 47 -6.84 9.08 -9.66
N ASP A 48 -5.82 8.67 -10.39
CA ASP A 48 -5.98 7.86 -11.60
C ASP A 48 -5.97 6.36 -11.31
N VAL A 49 -5.82 5.97 -10.05
CA VAL A 49 -5.77 4.57 -9.61
C VAL A 49 -6.88 4.31 -8.61
N LYS A 50 -7.67 3.28 -8.87
CA LYS A 50 -8.69 2.82 -7.93
C LYS A 50 -8.39 1.36 -7.60
N ILE A 51 -8.25 1.06 -6.33
CA ILE A 51 -7.93 -0.27 -5.84
C ILE A 51 -9.09 -0.77 -4.98
N ASN A 52 -9.61 -1.94 -5.32
CA ASN A 52 -10.64 -2.59 -4.54
C ASN A 52 -10.13 -3.96 -4.08
N PHE A 53 -10.36 -4.24 -2.82
CA PHE A 53 -10.05 -5.53 -2.22
C PHE A 53 -11.34 -6.31 -2.04
N CYS A 54 -11.35 -7.54 -2.56
CA CYS A 54 -12.50 -8.44 -2.39
C CYS A 54 -12.30 -9.26 -1.12
N ASN A 55 -13.17 -9.05 -0.15
CA ASN A 55 -13.12 -9.74 1.12
C ASN A 55 -14.36 -10.62 1.29
N LEU A 56 -14.20 -11.73 2.00
CA LEU A 56 -15.30 -12.62 2.34
C LEU A 56 -15.68 -12.39 3.80
N ILE A 57 -16.86 -11.81 4.00
CA ILE A 57 -17.38 -11.50 5.33
C ILE A 57 -18.71 -12.24 5.51
N ASP A 58 -18.78 -13.09 6.53
CA ASP A 58 -19.97 -13.89 6.85
C ASP A 58 -20.52 -14.66 5.63
N GLY A 59 -19.62 -15.20 4.81
CA GLY A 59 -19.99 -15.99 3.62
C GLY A 59 -20.36 -15.16 2.40
N GLU A 60 -20.32 -13.85 2.48
CA GLU A 60 -20.61 -12.94 1.39
C GLU A 60 -19.36 -12.22 0.90
N SER A 61 -19.25 -12.06 -0.43
CA SER A 61 -18.17 -11.29 -1.02
C SER A 61 -18.48 -9.80 -0.92
N VAL A 62 -17.55 -9.06 -0.34
CA VAL A 62 -17.66 -7.60 -0.16
C VAL A 62 -16.46 -6.94 -0.81
N LEU A 63 -16.70 -5.88 -1.59
CA LEU A 63 -15.64 -5.06 -2.14
C LEU A 63 -15.35 -3.91 -1.19
N GLU A 64 -14.09 -3.80 -0.76
CA GLU A 64 -13.61 -2.70 0.06
C GLU A 64 -12.65 -1.85 -0.77
N GLU A 65 -12.95 -0.56 -0.92
CA GLU A 65 -12.08 0.36 -1.62
C GLU A 65 -10.89 0.72 -0.73
N LEU A 66 -9.68 0.53 -1.25
CA LEU A 66 -8.48 0.94 -0.55
C LEU A 66 -8.21 2.41 -0.85
N GLU A 67 -8.02 3.20 0.19
CA GLU A 67 -7.69 4.61 0.05
C GLU A 67 -6.18 4.77 -0.06
N VAL A 68 -5.74 5.30 -1.18
CA VAL A 68 -4.32 5.56 -1.45
C VAL A 68 -4.11 7.06 -1.36
N ASP A 69 -3.12 7.47 -0.58
CA ASP A 69 -2.77 8.89 -0.50
C ASP A 69 -1.84 9.30 -1.65
N ASP A 70 -1.49 10.58 -1.72
CA ASP A 70 -0.65 11.12 -2.78
C ASP A 70 0.81 10.65 -2.72
N PHE A 71 1.22 10.01 -1.64
CA PHE A 71 2.53 9.35 -1.51
C PHE A 71 2.51 7.87 -1.88
N GLY A 72 1.36 7.31 -2.22
CA GLY A 72 1.21 5.90 -2.56
C GLY A 72 0.99 4.99 -1.36
N GLU A 73 0.75 5.54 -0.19
CA GLU A 73 0.45 4.76 1.00
C GLU A 73 -1.04 4.43 1.07
N ILE A 74 -1.34 3.19 1.42
CA ILE A 74 -2.71 2.76 1.68
C ILE A 74 -3.01 3.04 3.15
N ILE A 75 -4.03 3.85 3.41
CA ILE A 75 -4.33 4.34 4.75
C ILE A 75 -5.39 3.52 5.48
N ASN A 76 -6.14 2.69 4.76
CA ASN A 76 -7.24 1.89 5.32
C ASN A 76 -7.09 0.41 4.98
N TRP A 77 -5.96 -0.19 5.33
CA TRP A 77 -5.75 -1.62 5.10
C TRP A 77 -6.88 -2.45 5.72
N PRO A 78 -7.53 -3.33 4.94
CA PRO A 78 -8.55 -4.21 5.49
C PRO A 78 -7.96 -5.24 6.45
N GLU A 79 -8.76 -5.69 7.41
CA GLU A 79 -8.39 -6.83 8.23
C GLU A 79 -8.18 -8.05 7.32
N ASN A 80 -7.22 -8.88 7.66
CA ASN A 80 -6.90 -10.11 6.92
C ASN A 80 -6.42 -9.89 5.48
N PHE A 81 -6.06 -8.66 5.11
CA PHE A 81 -5.49 -8.39 3.78
C PHE A 81 -4.23 -9.21 3.54
N PHE A 82 -3.39 -9.23 4.54
CA PHE A 82 -2.18 -10.03 4.53
C PHE A 82 -2.45 -11.38 5.17
N GLY A 83 -2.27 -12.48 4.88
CA GLY A 83 -2.44 -13.73 5.64
C GLY A 83 -1.80 -13.62 7.04
N ASP A 84 -1.96 -14.62 7.87
CA ASP A 84 -1.54 -14.58 9.27
C ASP A 84 -0.06 -14.21 9.45
N GLU A 85 0.81 -14.72 8.59
CA GLU A 85 2.25 -14.43 8.67
C GLU A 85 2.55 -12.96 8.38
N MET A 86 1.91 -12.41 7.37
CA MET A 86 2.12 -11.00 7.00
C MET A 86 1.51 -10.06 8.04
N GLU A 87 0.40 -10.45 8.64
CA GLU A 87 -0.20 -9.70 9.75
C GLU A 87 0.77 -9.61 10.94
N GLU A 88 1.41 -10.71 11.28
CA GLU A 88 2.42 -10.74 12.34
C GLU A 88 3.59 -9.79 12.04
N ILE A 89 4.09 -9.83 10.81
CA ILE A 89 5.19 -8.95 10.39
C ILE A 89 4.76 -7.49 10.46
N TYR A 90 3.56 -7.18 10.02
CA TYR A 90 2.99 -5.84 10.06
C TYR A 90 2.89 -5.32 11.49
N GLN A 91 2.36 -6.14 12.40
CA GLN A 91 2.24 -5.78 13.82
C GLN A 91 3.62 -5.55 14.45
N MET A 92 4.60 -6.39 14.11
CA MET A 92 5.96 -6.26 14.60
C MET A 92 6.58 -4.93 14.12
N GLN A 93 6.43 -4.61 12.84
CA GLN A 93 6.96 -3.35 12.28
C GLN A 93 6.34 -2.12 12.93
N ASN A 94 5.03 -2.16 13.19
CA ASN A 94 4.34 -1.08 13.88
C ASN A 94 4.84 -0.91 15.32
N ALA A 95 5.07 -2.02 16.03
CA ALA A 95 5.61 -1.98 17.38
C ALA A 95 7.01 -1.39 17.42
N ILE A 96 7.86 -1.77 16.46
CA ILE A 96 9.22 -1.24 16.32
C ILE A 96 9.16 0.28 16.06
N LEU A 97 8.31 0.70 15.15
CA LEU A 97 8.17 2.12 14.82
C LEU A 97 7.73 2.94 16.03
N LYS A 98 6.73 2.47 16.76
CA LYS A 98 6.26 3.13 17.98
C LYS A 98 7.36 3.25 19.02
N ARG A 99 8.17 2.21 19.17
CA ARG A 99 9.32 2.23 20.10
C ARG A 99 10.35 3.25 19.68
N LYS A 100 10.68 3.33 18.40
CA LYS A 100 11.63 4.30 17.86
C LYS A 100 11.15 5.74 18.08
N LEU A 101 9.86 5.99 17.82
CA LEU A 101 9.27 7.32 18.03
C LEU A 101 9.29 7.71 19.50
N LYS A 102 9.02 6.77 20.39
CA LYS A 102 9.08 6.99 21.83
C LYS A 102 10.48 7.36 22.31
N LEU A 103 11.50 6.66 21.82
CA LEU A 103 12.91 6.94 22.14
C LEU A 103 13.34 8.29 21.60
N ALA A 104 12.96 8.64 20.38
CA ALA A 104 13.27 9.94 19.80
C ALA A 104 12.65 11.08 20.60
N GLN A 105 11.42 10.92 21.07
CA GLN A 105 10.74 11.90 21.91
C GLN A 105 11.40 12.02 23.28
N ALA A 106 11.82 10.93 23.88
CA ALA A 106 12.53 10.94 25.16
C ALA A 106 13.87 11.68 25.04
N GLU A 107 14.61 11.49 23.94
CA GLU A 107 15.84 12.24 23.68
C GLU A 107 15.58 13.73 23.54
N THR A 108 14.53 14.11 22.81
CA THR A 108 14.13 15.51 22.64
C THR A 108 13.74 16.13 23.98
N ASP A 109 12.98 15.43 24.80
CA ASP A 109 12.57 15.89 26.12
C ASP A 109 13.79 16.02 27.07
N GLY A 110 14.75 15.10 26.97
CA GLY A 110 16.00 15.15 27.70
C GLY A 110 16.84 16.37 27.33
N GLU A 111 16.92 16.71 26.05
CA GLU A 111 17.62 17.89 25.56
C GLU A 111 16.98 19.19 26.06
N LYS A 112 15.65 19.24 26.14
CA LYS A 112 14.92 20.40 26.65
C LYS A 112 15.15 20.64 28.14
N LEU A 113 15.44 19.59 28.89
CA LEU A 113 15.66 19.66 30.31
C LEU A 113 17.10 20.04 30.67
N SER A 114 17.99 19.92 29.73
CA SER A 114 19.40 20.29 29.91
C SER A 114 19.68 21.72 29.46
#